data_2da4d7c6777d363c281855d1012d434f
#
_entry.id   2da4d7c6777d363c281855d1012d434f
#
_cell.length_a   1.000
_cell.length_b   1.000
_cell.length_c   1.000
_cell.angle_alpha   90.00
_cell.angle_beta   90.00
_cell.angle_gamma   90.00
#
_symmetry.space_group_name_H-M   'P 1'
#
loop_
_entity.id
_entity.type
_entity.pdbx_description
1 polymer ?
#
loop_
_entity_poly.entity_id
_entity_poly.type
_entity_poly.pdbx_seq_one_letter_code
_entity_poly.pdbx_strand_id
1 'polypeptide(L)'
;MKKYQATFRNIFYFILAIQVSLFFFGYLRPSIIYDYLDNWPISILPIIFLLINKSYFKNESLNNYLFAILIFIFSAFPIILLTGVNVLTTNSFNAEFQNFELNEDIDYVLSIDMDGSVNIDFFEGSGYKADIINLPGNIGFPEAIESNLGNPRPISMREVSTDRLLKVSGWNINLGNNTNWLLNILSFDSTYYLDSPNLNSSNLIGTGEIFLGSNLSSGDIVLNGNFKVTVDKKLPIVVVGNAEVPANWINATIGYLNQSNGSYDLKVIVEDGSAVIFEEGD
;
A
#
# COMPACT_ATOMS: atom_id res chain seq x y z
N MET A 1 37.15 -26.56 16.57
CA MET A 1 36.39 -26.06 15.41
C MET A 1 34.90 -26.50 15.45
N LYS A 2 34.55 -27.76 15.70
CA LYS A 2 33.12 -28.21 15.74
C LYS A 2 32.23 -27.42 16.70
N LYS A 3 32.75 -26.91 17.82
CA LYS A 3 32.02 -26.13 18.81
C LYS A 3 31.54 -24.77 18.25
N TYR A 4 32.35 -24.10 17.42
CA TYR A 4 31.97 -22.81 16.82
C TYR A 4 30.93 -22.95 15.72
N GLN A 5 30.97 -24.04 14.94
CA GLN A 5 30.00 -24.31 13.90
C GLN A 5 28.57 -24.49 14.45
N ALA A 6 28.43 -25.21 15.57
CA ALA A 6 27.17 -25.34 16.27
C ALA A 6 26.66 -23.97 16.78
N THR A 7 27.56 -23.08 17.20
CA THR A 7 27.24 -21.76 17.72
C THR A 7 26.69 -20.86 16.61
N PHE A 8 27.36 -20.71 15.47
CA PHE A 8 26.85 -19.87 14.35
C PHE A 8 25.51 -20.36 13.81
N ARG A 9 25.36 -21.66 13.65
CA ARG A 9 24.08 -22.24 13.23
C ARG A 9 22.97 -21.94 14.21
N ASN A 10 23.19 -22.05 15.50
CA ASN A 10 22.19 -21.79 16.53
C ASN A 10 21.84 -20.31 16.60
N ILE A 11 22.80 -19.40 16.43
CA ILE A 11 22.56 -17.96 16.34
C ILE A 11 21.67 -17.64 15.13
N PHE A 12 21.97 -18.23 13.98
CA PHE A 12 21.15 -18.02 12.77
C PHE A 12 19.70 -18.45 13.00
N TYR A 13 19.46 -19.66 13.54
CA TYR A 13 18.09 -20.11 13.83
C TYR A 13 17.40 -19.27 14.90
N PHE A 14 18.13 -18.74 15.86
CA PHE A 14 17.59 -17.84 16.88
C PHE A 14 17.13 -16.51 16.26
N ILE A 15 17.93 -15.91 15.37
CA ILE A 15 17.57 -14.70 14.65
C ILE A 15 16.34 -14.94 13.77
N LEU A 16 16.30 -16.06 13.06
CA LEU A 16 15.15 -16.43 12.24
C LEU A 16 13.87 -16.58 13.09
N ALA A 17 13.98 -17.24 14.26
CA ALA A 17 12.85 -17.39 15.18
C ALA A 17 12.34 -16.05 15.71
N ILE A 18 13.24 -15.11 16.02
CA ILE A 18 12.88 -13.74 16.42
C ILE A 18 12.11 -13.05 15.28
N GLN A 19 12.61 -13.11 14.04
CA GLN A 19 11.93 -12.46 12.90
C GLN A 19 10.55 -13.04 12.66
N VAL A 20 10.41 -14.36 12.69
CA VAL A 20 9.12 -15.03 12.56
C VAL A 20 8.17 -14.59 13.69
N SER A 21 8.67 -14.49 14.92
CA SER A 21 7.86 -14.00 16.04
C SER A 21 7.43 -12.56 15.86
N LEU A 22 8.34 -11.67 15.47
CA LEU A 22 8.03 -10.27 15.19
C LEU A 22 7.01 -10.10 14.06
N PHE A 23 7.08 -10.97 13.05
CA PHE A 23 6.08 -11.01 11.98
C PHE A 23 4.70 -11.41 12.50
N PHE A 24 4.60 -12.49 13.28
CA PHE A 24 3.32 -12.93 13.86
C PHE A 24 2.72 -11.93 14.84
N PHE A 25 3.54 -11.15 15.53
CA PHE A 25 3.07 -10.09 16.43
C PHE A 25 2.79 -8.76 15.70
N GLY A 26 2.91 -8.70 14.37
CA GLY A 26 2.63 -7.50 13.58
C GLY A 26 3.68 -6.39 13.66
N TYR A 27 4.85 -6.66 14.28
CA TYR A 27 5.95 -5.68 14.32
C TYR A 27 6.75 -5.61 13.00
N LEU A 28 6.69 -6.66 12.19
CA LEU A 28 7.27 -6.69 10.86
C LEU A 28 6.15 -6.70 9.82
N ARG A 29 6.22 -5.77 8.88
CA ARG A 29 5.25 -5.68 7.78
C ARG A 29 5.38 -6.88 6.83
N PRO A 30 4.28 -7.36 6.23
CA PRO A 30 4.32 -8.42 5.20
C PRO A 30 5.25 -8.08 4.03
N SER A 31 5.40 -6.80 3.68
CA SER A 31 6.34 -6.32 2.66
C SER A 31 7.78 -6.79 2.87
N ILE A 32 8.22 -7.00 4.10
CA ILE A 32 9.59 -7.51 4.39
C ILE A 32 9.85 -8.87 3.73
N ILE A 33 8.86 -9.75 3.65
CA ILE A 33 8.99 -11.03 2.95
C ILE A 33 9.25 -10.80 1.47
N TYR A 34 8.55 -9.83 0.88
CA TYR A 34 8.73 -9.44 -0.52
C TYR A 34 10.12 -8.86 -0.76
N ASP A 35 10.62 -8.02 0.14
CA ASP A 35 11.97 -7.47 0.04
C ASP A 35 13.05 -8.56 0.10
N TYR A 36 12.87 -9.60 0.92
CA TYR A 36 13.77 -10.77 0.92
C TYR A 36 13.71 -11.54 -0.38
N LEU A 37 12.53 -11.67 -0.98
CA LEU A 37 12.33 -12.39 -2.23
C LEU A 37 12.85 -11.58 -3.42
N ASP A 38 12.66 -10.27 -3.45
CA ASP A 38 13.22 -9.40 -4.48
C ASP A 38 14.74 -9.37 -4.47
N ASN A 39 15.34 -9.47 -3.29
CA ASN A 39 16.79 -9.59 -3.13
C ASN A 39 17.23 -11.06 -2.97
N TRP A 40 16.48 -12.01 -3.57
CA TRP A 40 16.73 -13.44 -3.46
C TRP A 40 18.18 -13.88 -3.77
N PRO A 41 18.94 -13.28 -4.72
CA PRO A 41 20.31 -13.70 -4.95
C PRO A 41 21.17 -13.51 -3.70
N ILE A 42 20.99 -12.39 -2.98
CA ILE A 42 21.74 -12.11 -1.74
C ILE A 42 21.36 -13.09 -0.63
N SER A 43 20.08 -13.44 -0.53
CA SER A 43 19.55 -14.30 0.54
C SER A 43 19.72 -15.79 0.22
N ILE A 44 19.45 -16.21 -1.00
CA ILE A 44 19.38 -17.62 -1.40
C ILE A 44 20.76 -18.16 -1.83
N LEU A 45 21.60 -17.36 -2.49
CA LEU A 45 22.92 -17.83 -2.91
C LEU A 45 23.76 -18.39 -1.76
N PRO A 46 23.91 -17.75 -0.59
CA PRO A 46 24.62 -18.33 0.53
C PRO A 46 24.03 -19.65 1.01
N ILE A 47 22.69 -19.81 0.94
CA ILE A 47 22.02 -21.07 1.32
C ILE A 47 22.35 -22.16 0.32
N ILE A 48 22.31 -21.87 -0.98
CA ILE A 48 22.71 -22.82 -2.03
C ILE A 48 24.16 -23.25 -1.84
N PHE A 49 25.08 -22.30 -1.60
CA PHE A 49 26.48 -22.61 -1.34
C PHE A 49 26.68 -23.45 -0.07
N LEU A 50 25.88 -23.23 0.98
CA LEU A 50 25.89 -24.10 2.17
C LEU A 50 25.49 -25.53 1.82
N LEU A 51 24.45 -25.73 1.01
CA LEU A 51 23.99 -27.04 0.58
C LEU A 51 25.06 -27.75 -0.28
N ILE A 52 25.65 -27.05 -1.23
CA ILE A 52 26.72 -27.56 -2.09
C ILE A 52 27.95 -27.93 -1.24
N ASN A 53 28.36 -27.03 -0.34
CA ASN A 53 29.52 -27.32 0.51
C ASN A 53 29.30 -28.53 1.43
N LYS A 54 28.10 -28.69 1.98
CA LYS A 54 27.71 -29.83 2.81
C LYS A 54 27.74 -31.14 2.01
N SER A 55 27.31 -31.10 0.74
CA SER A 55 27.24 -32.31 -0.09
C SER A 55 28.55 -32.71 -0.73
N TYR A 56 29.33 -31.74 -1.21
CA TYR A 56 30.49 -31.99 -2.04
C TYR A 56 31.83 -31.68 -1.35
N PHE A 57 31.99 -30.49 -0.80
CA PHE A 57 33.31 -30.05 -0.32
C PHE A 57 33.54 -30.39 1.15
N LYS A 58 32.49 -30.48 1.96
CA LYS A 58 32.54 -30.76 3.41
C LYS A 58 33.54 -29.87 4.20
N ASN A 59 33.72 -28.63 3.71
CA ASN A 59 34.64 -27.66 4.30
C ASN A 59 33.97 -26.93 5.47
N GLU A 60 34.40 -27.25 6.70
CA GLU A 60 33.82 -26.67 7.93
C GLU A 60 34.08 -25.16 8.04
N SER A 61 35.24 -24.67 7.60
CA SER A 61 35.52 -23.23 7.63
C SER A 61 34.61 -22.46 6.70
N LEU A 62 34.38 -22.97 5.49
CA LEU A 62 33.46 -22.36 4.54
C LEU A 62 32.02 -22.31 5.07
N ASN A 63 31.55 -23.35 5.75
CA ASN A 63 30.24 -23.34 6.40
C ASN A 63 30.12 -22.22 7.44
N ASN A 64 31.14 -22.00 8.25
CA ASN A 64 31.15 -20.95 9.26
C ASN A 64 31.09 -19.57 8.64
N TYR A 65 31.80 -19.31 7.54
CA TYR A 65 31.74 -18.06 6.80
C TYR A 65 30.35 -17.83 6.18
N LEU A 66 29.78 -18.86 5.58
CA LEU A 66 28.45 -18.78 4.98
C LEU A 66 27.36 -18.52 6.04
N PHE A 67 27.44 -19.17 7.21
CA PHE A 67 26.52 -18.87 8.31
C PHE A 67 26.73 -17.46 8.86
N ALA A 68 27.98 -16.97 8.96
CA ALA A 68 28.22 -15.58 9.37
C ALA A 68 27.64 -14.57 8.38
N ILE A 69 27.74 -14.83 7.07
CA ILE A 69 27.12 -14.03 6.02
C ILE A 69 25.59 -14.06 6.16
N LEU A 70 24.98 -15.22 6.35
CA LEU A 70 23.55 -15.33 6.58
C LEU A 70 23.08 -14.58 7.83
N ILE A 71 23.81 -14.71 8.94
CA ILE A 71 23.54 -13.96 10.17
C ILE A 71 23.56 -12.46 9.88
N PHE A 72 24.59 -11.98 9.17
CA PHE A 72 24.71 -10.58 8.80
C PHE A 72 23.54 -10.12 7.93
N ILE A 73 23.21 -10.86 6.87
CA ILE A 73 22.10 -10.55 5.98
C ILE A 73 20.77 -10.49 6.76
N PHE A 74 20.45 -11.54 7.51
CA PHE A 74 19.17 -11.61 8.21
C PHE A 74 19.08 -10.68 9.44
N SER A 75 20.20 -10.20 9.97
CA SER A 75 20.18 -9.18 11.04
C SER A 75 20.17 -7.76 10.50
N ALA A 76 20.95 -7.47 9.47
CA ALA A 76 21.11 -6.13 8.93
C ALA A 76 19.93 -5.73 8.04
N PHE A 77 19.37 -6.65 7.27
CA PHE A 77 18.33 -6.37 6.30
C PHE A 77 17.06 -5.80 6.94
N PRO A 78 16.47 -6.37 8.00
CA PRO A 78 15.34 -5.77 8.68
C PRO A 78 15.64 -4.40 9.29
N ILE A 79 16.85 -4.18 9.80
CA ILE A 79 17.26 -2.89 10.35
C ILE A 79 17.31 -1.82 9.25
N ILE A 80 17.88 -2.18 8.10
CA ILE A 80 17.96 -1.30 6.93
C ILE A 80 16.54 -0.93 6.46
N LEU A 81 15.65 -1.90 6.36
CA LEU A 81 14.26 -1.68 5.96
C LEU A 81 13.50 -0.78 6.95
N LEU A 82 13.68 -1.01 8.25
CA LEU A 82 13.04 -0.20 9.30
C LEU A 82 13.58 1.24 9.35
N THR A 83 14.82 1.47 8.95
CA THR A 83 15.43 2.81 8.95
C THR A 83 15.17 3.57 7.65
N GLY A 84 14.53 2.96 6.65
CA GLY A 84 14.30 3.56 5.34
C GLY A 84 15.58 3.84 4.54
N VAL A 85 16.72 3.35 5.01
CA VAL A 85 18.01 3.50 4.29
C VAL A 85 18.08 2.42 3.21
N ASN A 86 17.81 2.81 1.99
CA ASN A 86 17.97 1.96 0.81
C ASN A 86 19.46 1.79 0.47
N VAL A 87 20.12 0.79 1.03
CA VAL A 87 21.55 0.53 0.82
C VAL A 87 21.86 -0.11 -0.55
N LEU A 88 20.87 -0.73 -1.17
CA LEU A 88 21.03 -1.45 -2.45
C LEU A 88 20.44 -0.70 -3.64
N THR A 89 19.96 0.53 -3.44
CA THR A 89 19.31 1.31 -4.48
C THR A 89 20.27 2.18 -5.26
N THR A 90 21.03 1.60 -6.13
CA THR A 90 21.76 2.40 -7.13
C THR A 90 20.87 2.82 -8.31
N ASN A 91 19.68 2.28 -8.43
CA ASN A 91 18.74 2.60 -9.50
C ASN A 91 17.29 2.61 -8.98
N SER A 92 16.93 3.59 -8.14
CA SER A 92 15.52 3.90 -7.97
C SER A 92 15.05 4.50 -9.30
N PHE A 93 14.19 3.79 -9.99
CA PHE A 93 13.51 4.32 -11.16
C PHE A 93 12.31 5.12 -10.65
N ASN A 94 12.38 6.44 -10.73
CA ASN A 94 11.24 7.31 -10.48
C ASN A 94 10.56 7.56 -11.82
N ALA A 95 9.31 7.12 -11.95
CA ALA A 95 8.46 7.53 -13.05
C ALA A 95 7.53 8.64 -12.55
N GLU A 96 7.40 9.66 -13.36
CA GLU A 96 6.47 10.77 -13.12
C GLU A 96 5.50 10.84 -14.29
N PHE A 97 4.21 10.79 -13.99
CA PHE A 97 3.14 11.04 -14.95
C PHE A 97 2.36 12.25 -14.50
N GLN A 98 2.09 13.16 -15.42
CA GLN A 98 1.32 14.37 -15.11
C GLN A 98 0.53 14.84 -16.32
N ASN A 99 -0.67 15.33 -16.05
CA ASN A 99 -1.48 16.04 -17.03
C ASN A 99 -2.31 17.10 -16.30
N PHE A 100 -1.95 18.37 -16.47
CA PHE A 100 -2.63 19.51 -15.85
C PHE A 100 -3.62 20.20 -16.82
N GLU A 101 -3.77 19.66 -18.04
CA GLU A 101 -4.65 20.22 -19.08
C GLU A 101 -5.98 19.45 -19.19
N LEU A 102 -6.41 18.76 -18.13
CA LEU A 102 -7.69 18.07 -18.13
C LEU A 102 -8.83 19.09 -18.15
N ASN A 103 -9.88 18.77 -18.91
CA ASN A 103 -11.05 19.64 -19.02
C ASN A 103 -11.94 19.51 -17.75
N GLU A 104 -12.21 20.63 -17.09
CA GLU A 104 -12.99 20.70 -15.85
C GLU A 104 -14.48 20.33 -16.04
N ASP A 105 -15.01 20.42 -17.27
CA ASP A 105 -16.39 20.06 -17.60
C ASP A 105 -16.59 18.56 -17.88
N ILE A 106 -15.55 17.75 -17.76
CA ILE A 106 -15.57 16.33 -18.09
C ILE A 106 -15.28 15.51 -16.83
N ASP A 107 -16.04 14.44 -16.63
CA ASP A 107 -15.77 13.47 -15.59
C ASP A 107 -14.64 12.53 -16.01
N TYR A 108 -13.71 12.28 -15.09
CA TYR A 108 -12.61 11.34 -15.29
C TYR A 108 -12.71 10.19 -14.30
N VAL A 109 -12.53 8.96 -14.78
CA VAL A 109 -12.39 7.80 -13.92
C VAL A 109 -10.92 7.39 -13.81
N LEU A 110 -10.35 7.57 -12.63
CA LEU A 110 -9.02 7.07 -12.32
C LEU A 110 -9.12 5.62 -11.85
N SER A 111 -8.56 4.70 -12.62
CA SER A 111 -8.51 3.28 -12.31
C SER A 111 -7.08 2.88 -11.97
N ILE A 112 -6.89 2.31 -10.78
CA ILE A 112 -5.60 1.79 -10.31
C ILE A 112 -5.78 0.34 -9.89
N ASP A 113 -4.92 -0.52 -10.41
CA ASP A 113 -4.87 -1.95 -10.05
C ASP A 113 -3.40 -2.30 -9.77
N MET A 114 -3.09 -2.47 -8.48
CA MET A 114 -1.72 -2.76 -8.05
C MET A 114 -1.67 -3.55 -6.73
N ASP A 115 -0.60 -4.33 -6.58
CA ASP A 115 -0.32 -5.12 -5.36
C ASP A 115 0.42 -4.32 -4.26
N GLY A 116 0.60 -3.02 -4.45
CA GLY A 116 1.33 -2.14 -3.52
C GLY A 116 0.46 -1.06 -2.89
N SER A 117 1.12 -0.06 -2.29
CA SER A 117 0.44 1.05 -1.63
C SER A 117 0.23 2.23 -2.58
N VAL A 118 -0.92 2.87 -2.43
CA VAL A 118 -1.28 4.11 -3.13
C VAL A 118 -1.58 5.19 -2.10
N ASN A 119 -0.93 6.33 -2.24
CA ASN A 119 -1.27 7.52 -1.49
C ASN A 119 -1.98 8.51 -2.42
N ILE A 120 -3.20 8.90 -2.07
CA ILE A 120 -3.96 9.90 -2.84
C ILE A 120 -4.15 11.14 -2.00
N ASP A 121 -3.86 12.28 -2.61
CA ASP A 121 -4.08 13.61 -2.05
C ASP A 121 -4.63 14.55 -3.14
N PHE A 122 -5.10 15.73 -2.74
CA PHE A 122 -5.67 16.73 -3.65
C PHE A 122 -4.88 18.03 -3.59
N PHE A 123 -4.79 18.74 -4.74
CA PHE A 123 -4.16 20.05 -4.84
C PHE A 123 -5.07 21.06 -5.52
N GLU A 124 -4.82 22.36 -5.32
CA GLU A 124 -5.52 23.42 -6.03
C GLU A 124 -5.14 23.42 -7.52
N GLY A 125 -6.12 23.19 -8.41
CA GLY A 125 -5.92 23.19 -9.85
C GLY A 125 -6.63 22.03 -10.52
N SER A 126 -6.29 21.79 -11.79
CA SER A 126 -6.88 20.75 -12.62
C SER A 126 -5.86 19.67 -12.96
N GLY A 127 -6.36 18.47 -13.27
CA GLY A 127 -5.50 17.36 -13.70
C GLY A 127 -4.91 16.53 -12.58
N TYR A 128 -3.79 15.87 -12.86
CA TYR A 128 -3.14 14.99 -11.91
C TYR A 128 -1.63 14.98 -12.03
N LYS A 129 -0.96 14.57 -10.95
CA LYS A 129 0.44 14.23 -10.87
C LYS A 129 0.61 12.92 -10.12
N ALA A 130 1.26 11.94 -10.73
CA ALA A 130 1.58 10.66 -10.13
C ALA A 130 3.11 10.48 -10.07
N ASP A 131 3.65 10.43 -8.87
CA ASP A 131 5.04 10.12 -8.60
C ASP A 131 5.14 8.66 -8.16
N ILE A 132 5.81 7.84 -8.96
CA ILE A 132 5.95 6.42 -8.73
C ILE A 132 7.36 6.12 -8.30
N ILE A 133 7.50 5.66 -7.07
CA ILE A 133 8.76 5.22 -6.51
C ILE A 133 8.85 3.71 -6.70
N ASN A 134 9.59 3.29 -7.72
CA ASN A 134 9.94 1.90 -7.87
C ASN A 134 11.09 1.57 -6.93
N LEU A 135 10.86 0.64 -6.02
CA LEU A 135 11.92 0.05 -5.24
C LEU A 135 12.88 -0.72 -6.15
N PRO A 136 14.19 -0.71 -5.86
CA PRO A 136 15.17 -1.47 -6.63
C PRO A 136 14.80 -2.94 -6.62
N GLY A 137 14.99 -3.52 -7.76
CA GLY A 137 14.54 -4.88 -7.95
C GLY A 137 13.17 -4.98 -8.60
N ASN A 138 12.34 -3.93 -8.68
CA ASN A 138 11.07 -3.97 -9.39
C ASN A 138 11.28 -3.98 -10.90
N ILE A 139 10.91 -5.07 -11.58
CA ILE A 139 10.96 -5.20 -13.05
C ILE A 139 9.55 -4.94 -13.62
N GLY A 140 8.79 -4.03 -13.09
CA GLY A 140 7.57 -3.52 -13.68
C GLY A 140 7.85 -2.11 -14.17
N PHE A 141 7.33 -1.77 -15.34
CA PHE A 141 7.27 -0.37 -15.74
C PHE A 141 5.87 0.13 -15.38
N PRO A 142 5.76 1.22 -14.63
CA PRO A 142 4.48 1.87 -14.45
C PRO A 142 4.03 2.45 -15.79
N GLU A 143 2.77 2.34 -16.08
CA GLU A 143 2.14 2.86 -17.28
C GLU A 143 0.90 3.66 -16.90
N ALA A 144 0.80 4.87 -17.44
CA ALA A 144 -0.41 5.66 -17.39
C ALA A 144 -1.02 5.76 -18.80
N ILE A 145 -2.24 5.30 -18.94
CA ILE A 145 -2.98 5.32 -20.20
C ILE A 145 -4.17 6.23 -20.05
N GLU A 146 -4.22 7.28 -20.84
CA GLU A 146 -5.35 8.19 -20.95
C GLU A 146 -6.15 7.91 -22.22
N SER A 147 -7.47 7.89 -22.11
CA SER A 147 -8.35 7.84 -23.27
C SER A 147 -9.12 9.15 -23.43
N ASN A 148 -9.12 9.66 -24.63
CA ASN A 148 -9.92 10.84 -24.99
C ASN A 148 -11.35 10.48 -25.41
N LEU A 149 -11.71 9.19 -25.32
CA LEU A 149 -13.03 8.68 -25.69
C LEU A 149 -13.86 8.33 -24.46
N GLY A 150 -15.13 8.65 -24.51
CA GLY A 150 -16.07 8.33 -23.43
C GLY A 150 -16.41 9.49 -22.52
N ASN A 151 -17.41 9.27 -21.67
CA ASN A 151 -17.78 10.11 -20.54
C ASN A 151 -18.36 9.19 -19.46
N PRO A 152 -17.68 8.96 -18.34
CA PRO A 152 -16.38 9.55 -17.96
C PRO A 152 -15.20 9.07 -18.83
N ARG A 153 -14.14 9.89 -18.91
CA ARG A 153 -12.90 9.54 -19.60
C ARG A 153 -12.01 8.71 -18.70
N PRO A 154 -11.57 7.53 -19.14
CA PRO A 154 -10.70 6.68 -18.31
C PRO A 154 -9.24 7.15 -18.31
N ILE A 155 -8.67 7.17 -17.12
CA ILE A 155 -7.24 7.25 -16.85
C ILE A 155 -6.88 5.97 -16.11
N SER A 156 -6.11 5.09 -16.72
CA SER A 156 -5.70 3.82 -16.12
C SER A 156 -4.22 3.88 -15.77
N MET A 157 -3.91 3.67 -14.50
CA MET A 157 -2.56 3.55 -14.00
C MET A 157 -2.34 2.13 -13.53
N ARG A 158 -1.35 1.46 -14.10
CA ARG A 158 -1.06 0.06 -13.79
C ARG A 158 0.42 -0.22 -13.83
N GLU A 159 0.81 -1.27 -13.16
CA GLU A 159 2.12 -1.85 -13.27
C GLU A 159 2.11 -2.92 -14.36
N VAL A 160 2.84 -2.68 -15.45
CA VAL A 160 3.01 -3.70 -16.49
C VAL A 160 4.06 -4.68 -16.01
N SER A 161 3.61 -5.87 -15.66
CA SER A 161 4.47 -6.94 -15.19
C SER A 161 5.19 -7.62 -16.34
N THR A 162 6.50 -7.67 -16.24
CA THR A 162 7.32 -8.64 -16.96
C THR A 162 7.78 -9.72 -15.98
N ASP A 163 7.21 -10.92 -16.05
CA ASP A 163 7.68 -12.17 -15.43
C ASP A 163 8.15 -12.14 -13.95
N ARG A 164 7.45 -11.38 -13.08
CA ARG A 164 7.80 -11.31 -11.66
C ARG A 164 6.88 -12.12 -10.77
N LEU A 165 7.53 -12.71 -9.76
CA LEU A 165 6.84 -13.37 -8.65
C LEU A 165 6.14 -12.39 -7.70
N LEU A 166 6.63 -11.15 -7.59
CA LEU A 166 6.15 -10.19 -6.60
C LEU A 166 6.33 -8.75 -7.07
N LYS A 167 5.31 -7.94 -6.91
CA LYS A 167 5.30 -6.52 -7.23
C LYS A 167 5.07 -5.75 -5.92
N VAL A 168 6.00 -4.89 -5.56
CA VAL A 168 5.82 -3.94 -4.47
C VAL A 168 6.27 -2.58 -4.96
N SER A 169 5.34 -1.69 -5.21
CA SER A 169 5.62 -0.29 -5.52
C SER A 169 4.74 0.61 -4.66
N GLY A 170 5.20 1.80 -4.40
CA GLY A 170 4.43 2.85 -3.75
C GLY A 170 4.14 3.96 -4.76
N TRP A 171 2.89 4.38 -4.87
CA TRP A 171 2.47 5.44 -5.76
C TRP A 171 1.95 6.63 -4.95
N ASN A 172 2.46 7.83 -5.23
CA ASN A 172 1.93 9.07 -4.69
C ASN A 172 1.20 9.81 -5.80
N ILE A 173 -0.11 9.96 -5.66
CA ILE A 173 -0.97 10.55 -6.67
C ILE A 173 -1.64 11.78 -6.09
N ASN A 174 -1.42 12.92 -6.74
CA ASN A 174 -2.05 14.18 -6.40
C ASN A 174 -3.07 14.51 -7.50
N LEU A 175 -4.31 14.76 -7.11
CA LEU A 175 -5.44 15.04 -7.99
C LEU A 175 -5.86 16.50 -7.87
N GLY A 176 -6.19 17.13 -8.99
CA GLY A 176 -6.64 18.52 -8.99
C GLY A 176 -8.08 18.66 -8.53
N ASN A 177 -8.33 19.60 -7.62
CA ASN A 177 -9.65 19.88 -7.06
C ASN A 177 -10.67 20.42 -8.09
N ASN A 178 -10.21 20.97 -9.21
CA ASN A 178 -11.08 21.51 -10.25
C ASN A 178 -11.52 20.45 -11.27
N THR A 179 -11.00 19.24 -11.19
CA THR A 179 -11.34 18.13 -12.09
C THR A 179 -12.36 17.21 -11.41
N ASN A 180 -13.38 16.79 -12.15
CA ASN A 180 -14.40 15.85 -11.66
C ASN A 180 -13.84 14.42 -11.66
N TRP A 181 -13.74 13.82 -10.48
CA TRP A 181 -13.12 12.52 -10.28
C TRP A 181 -14.11 11.43 -9.89
N LEU A 182 -13.92 10.26 -10.49
CA LEU A 182 -14.43 8.97 -10.02
C LEU A 182 -13.20 8.08 -9.77
N LEU A 183 -13.09 7.49 -8.59
CA LEU A 183 -11.95 6.64 -8.25
C LEU A 183 -12.36 5.17 -8.26
N ASN A 184 -11.56 4.32 -8.89
CA ASN A 184 -11.70 2.87 -8.85
C ASN A 184 -10.32 2.25 -8.55
N ILE A 185 -10.07 1.91 -7.29
CA ILE A 185 -8.74 1.60 -6.82
C ILE A 185 -8.72 0.26 -6.11
N LEU A 186 -7.86 -0.62 -6.59
CA LEU A 186 -7.45 -1.84 -5.90
C LEU A 186 -6.00 -1.66 -5.43
N SER A 187 -5.78 -1.65 -4.12
CA SER A 187 -4.44 -1.51 -3.52
C SER A 187 -4.41 -1.94 -2.07
N PHE A 188 -3.22 -2.06 -1.50
CA PHE A 188 -3.01 -2.52 -0.13
C PHE A 188 -2.11 -1.57 0.63
N ASP A 189 -2.32 -1.44 1.95
CA ASP A 189 -1.58 -0.52 2.84
C ASP A 189 -1.58 0.94 2.35
N SER A 190 -2.73 1.40 1.86
CA SER A 190 -2.87 2.68 1.17
C SER A 190 -3.38 3.78 2.09
N THR A 191 -3.12 5.03 1.71
CA THR A 191 -3.61 6.21 2.43
C THR A 191 -4.34 7.13 1.45
N TYR A 192 -5.58 7.47 1.79
CA TYR A 192 -6.44 8.32 0.96
C TYR A 192 -6.87 9.56 1.73
N TYR A 193 -6.39 10.73 1.31
CA TYR A 193 -6.86 12.03 1.79
C TYR A 193 -7.91 12.55 0.82
N LEU A 194 -9.17 12.19 1.07
CA LEU A 194 -10.30 12.56 0.22
C LEU A 194 -10.91 13.86 0.73
N ASP A 195 -10.54 14.98 0.13
CA ASP A 195 -11.00 16.32 0.52
C ASP A 195 -11.18 17.21 -0.71
N SER A 196 -12.04 16.81 -1.65
CA SER A 196 -12.32 17.57 -2.86
C SER A 196 -13.81 17.69 -3.12
N PRO A 197 -14.32 18.89 -3.49
CA PRO A 197 -15.72 19.09 -3.84
C PRO A 197 -16.13 18.39 -5.14
N ASN A 198 -15.15 18.04 -5.98
CA ASN A 198 -15.35 17.41 -7.29
C ASN A 198 -15.03 15.91 -7.29
N LEU A 199 -15.00 15.29 -6.12
CA LEU A 199 -14.96 13.84 -6.00
C LEU A 199 -16.38 13.27 -5.99
N ASN A 200 -16.82 12.73 -7.13
CA ASN A 200 -18.21 12.31 -7.34
C ASN A 200 -18.49 10.91 -6.78
N SER A 201 -17.55 9.98 -6.92
CA SER A 201 -17.64 8.66 -6.29
C SER A 201 -16.29 7.99 -6.19
N SER A 202 -16.20 7.02 -5.27
CA SER A 202 -14.97 6.21 -5.08
C SER A 202 -15.34 4.77 -4.79
N ASN A 203 -14.66 3.84 -5.45
CA ASN A 203 -14.68 2.43 -5.15
C ASN A 203 -13.28 2.01 -4.73
N LEU A 204 -13.10 1.72 -3.44
CA LEU A 204 -11.80 1.41 -2.83
C LEU A 204 -11.81 -0.06 -2.37
N ILE A 205 -10.91 -0.84 -2.94
CA ILE A 205 -10.78 -2.27 -2.68
C ILE A 205 -9.40 -2.53 -2.07
N GLY A 206 -9.34 -3.24 -0.95
CA GLY A 206 -8.09 -3.64 -0.32
C GLY A 206 -7.95 -3.24 1.14
N THR A 207 -6.85 -2.57 1.51
CA THR A 207 -6.58 -2.20 2.90
C THR A 207 -5.95 -0.82 3.00
N GLY A 208 -6.25 -0.08 4.09
CA GLY A 208 -5.61 1.22 4.31
C GLY A 208 -6.31 2.16 5.26
N GLU A 209 -5.87 3.40 5.23
CA GLU A 209 -6.44 4.51 6.01
C GLU A 209 -7.09 5.52 5.06
N ILE A 210 -8.26 6.00 5.43
CA ILE A 210 -9.04 6.99 4.65
C ILE A 210 -9.34 8.17 5.54
N PHE A 211 -9.03 9.36 5.05
CA PHE A 211 -9.37 10.63 5.69
C PHE A 211 -10.41 11.34 4.83
N LEU A 212 -11.62 11.52 5.37
CA LEU A 212 -12.72 12.22 4.71
C LEU A 212 -12.76 13.65 5.21
N GLY A 213 -12.41 14.59 4.33
CA GLY A 213 -12.36 16.00 4.63
C GLY A 213 -13.69 16.72 4.43
N SER A 214 -13.82 17.92 4.99
CA SER A 214 -15.05 18.71 5.00
C SER A 214 -15.45 19.32 3.64
N ASN A 215 -14.57 19.30 2.65
CA ASN A 215 -14.83 19.80 1.31
C ASN A 215 -15.56 18.79 0.40
N LEU A 216 -15.72 17.54 0.85
CA LEU A 216 -16.55 16.57 0.15
C LEU A 216 -18.00 17.03 0.13
N SER A 217 -18.58 17.20 -1.06
CA SER A 217 -19.90 17.83 -1.20
C SER A 217 -21.02 16.87 -1.48
N SER A 218 -20.75 15.75 -2.13
CA SER A 218 -21.74 14.71 -2.46
C SER A 218 -21.04 13.48 -3.04
N GLY A 219 -21.73 12.34 -3.02
CA GLY A 219 -21.29 11.13 -3.70
C GLY A 219 -21.36 9.88 -2.85
N ASP A 220 -20.98 8.78 -3.47
CA ASP A 220 -20.93 7.47 -2.83
C ASP A 220 -19.48 6.99 -2.73
N ILE A 221 -19.06 6.58 -1.55
CA ILE A 221 -17.78 5.87 -1.34
C ILE A 221 -18.10 4.42 -1.01
N VAL A 222 -17.64 3.50 -1.84
CA VAL A 222 -17.79 2.06 -1.64
C VAL A 222 -16.49 1.50 -1.11
N LEU A 223 -16.54 0.78 0.01
CA LEU A 223 -15.40 0.18 0.67
C LEU A 223 -15.52 -1.35 0.66
N ASN A 224 -14.54 -2.02 0.09
CA ASN A 224 -14.44 -3.47 0.04
C ASN A 224 -13.08 -3.92 0.58
N GLY A 225 -13.02 -4.30 1.84
CA GLY A 225 -11.79 -4.75 2.52
C GLY A 225 -11.64 -4.21 3.92
N ASN A 226 -10.40 -3.96 4.35
CA ASN A 226 -10.10 -3.56 5.72
C ASN A 226 -9.62 -2.11 5.75
N PHE A 227 -10.46 -1.22 6.24
CA PHE A 227 -10.15 0.21 6.28
C PHE A 227 -10.36 0.82 7.65
N LYS A 228 -9.49 1.77 7.99
CA LYS A 228 -9.70 2.72 9.07
C LYS A 228 -10.08 4.07 8.45
N VAL A 229 -11.27 4.57 8.80
CA VAL A 229 -11.83 5.79 8.21
C VAL A 229 -11.91 6.88 9.28
N THR A 230 -11.21 7.97 9.07
CA THR A 230 -11.28 9.18 9.90
C THR A 230 -12.15 10.21 9.20
N VAL A 231 -13.19 10.69 9.87
CA VAL A 231 -14.19 11.61 9.31
C VAL A 231 -14.07 12.97 9.97
N ASP A 232 -13.96 14.04 9.17
CA ASP A 232 -14.05 15.42 9.69
C ASP A 232 -15.43 15.63 10.35
N LYS A 233 -15.46 16.20 11.54
CA LYS A 233 -16.71 16.47 12.31
C LYS A 233 -17.73 17.32 11.58
N LYS A 234 -17.29 18.13 10.63
CA LYS A 234 -18.18 19.03 9.84
C LYS A 234 -18.79 18.33 8.64
N LEU A 235 -18.24 17.19 8.22
CA LEU A 235 -18.77 16.43 7.09
C LEU A 235 -19.93 15.54 7.54
N PRO A 236 -21.19 15.81 7.12
CA PRO A 236 -22.32 14.95 7.45
C PRO A 236 -22.30 13.71 6.55
N ILE A 237 -22.18 12.53 7.15
CA ILE A 237 -22.16 11.25 6.43
C ILE A 237 -23.21 10.27 6.93
N VAL A 238 -23.59 9.36 6.03
CA VAL A 238 -24.30 8.13 6.38
C VAL A 238 -23.45 6.92 6.01
N VAL A 239 -23.31 5.97 6.94
CA VAL A 239 -22.63 4.70 6.71
C VAL A 239 -23.65 3.59 6.59
N VAL A 240 -23.62 2.86 5.47
CA VAL A 240 -24.50 1.75 5.15
C VAL A 240 -23.68 0.46 5.08
N GLY A 241 -24.12 -0.58 5.75
CA GLY A 241 -23.42 -1.86 5.85
C GLY A 241 -22.91 -2.15 7.26
N ASN A 242 -22.07 -3.17 7.38
CA ASN A 242 -21.55 -3.61 8.67
C ASN A 242 -20.20 -2.93 8.95
N ALA A 243 -20.20 -1.95 9.86
CA ALA A 243 -19.02 -1.21 10.25
C ALA A 243 -18.98 -0.98 11.77
N GLU A 244 -17.78 -0.80 12.31
CA GLU A 244 -17.58 -0.30 13.66
C GLU A 244 -17.58 1.23 13.63
N VAL A 245 -18.53 1.86 14.34
CA VAL A 245 -18.71 3.32 14.34
C VAL A 245 -18.63 3.86 15.76
N PRO A 246 -18.29 5.17 15.95
CA PRO A 246 -18.31 5.82 17.24
C PRO A 246 -19.65 5.70 17.96
N ALA A 247 -19.64 5.54 19.28
CA ALA A 247 -20.83 5.29 20.10
C ALA A 247 -21.85 6.46 20.09
N ASN A 248 -21.43 7.65 19.72
CA ASN A 248 -22.26 8.85 19.61
C ASN A 248 -23.02 8.96 18.27
N TRP A 249 -22.73 8.08 17.31
CA TRP A 249 -23.43 8.08 16.02
C TRP A 249 -24.84 7.48 16.14
N ILE A 250 -25.76 7.98 15.34
CA ILE A 250 -27.18 7.60 15.40
C ILE A 250 -27.45 6.43 14.46
N ASN A 251 -27.95 5.33 14.99
CA ASN A 251 -28.44 4.22 14.19
C ASN A 251 -29.85 4.54 13.66
N ALA A 252 -29.94 4.85 12.38
CA ALA A 252 -31.19 5.16 11.67
C ALA A 252 -31.55 4.02 10.69
N THR A 253 -32.75 4.05 10.14
CA THR A 253 -33.21 3.05 9.15
C THR A 253 -32.33 2.98 7.90
N ILE A 254 -31.67 4.09 7.54
CA ILE A 254 -30.82 4.21 6.35
C ILE A 254 -29.35 3.85 6.63
N GLY A 255 -28.95 3.68 7.90
CA GLY A 255 -27.57 3.42 8.31
C GLY A 255 -27.16 4.24 9.54
N TYR A 256 -25.87 4.34 9.78
CA TYR A 256 -25.30 5.12 10.88
C TYR A 256 -25.02 6.56 10.42
N LEU A 257 -25.56 7.54 11.14
CA LEU A 257 -25.38 8.98 10.89
C LEU A 257 -24.46 9.59 11.93
N ASN A 258 -23.46 10.35 11.50
CA ASN A 258 -22.58 11.07 12.43
C ASN A 258 -23.19 12.40 12.94
N GLN A 259 -24.28 12.87 12.35
CA GLN A 259 -24.98 14.08 12.77
C GLN A 259 -26.44 13.85 13.14
N SER A 260 -26.92 14.57 14.16
CA SER A 260 -28.27 14.38 14.73
C SER A 260 -29.40 14.98 13.90
N ASN A 261 -29.12 15.83 12.91
CA ASN A 261 -30.13 16.48 12.08
C ASN A 261 -30.73 15.55 11.00
N GLY A 262 -30.19 14.34 10.82
CA GLY A 262 -30.67 13.35 9.85
C GLY A 262 -30.31 13.64 8.40
N SER A 263 -29.62 14.75 8.12
CA SER A 263 -29.09 15.05 6.78
C SER A 263 -27.69 14.46 6.62
N TYR A 264 -27.33 14.12 5.40
CA TYR A 264 -25.97 13.73 5.01
C TYR A 264 -25.68 14.24 3.60
N ASP A 265 -24.42 14.56 3.37
CA ASP A 265 -23.90 14.97 2.08
C ASP A 265 -23.20 13.79 1.37
N LEU A 266 -22.58 12.91 2.16
CA LEU A 266 -21.82 11.78 1.66
C LEU A 266 -22.39 10.45 2.16
N LYS A 267 -22.46 9.45 1.29
CA LYS A 267 -22.83 8.09 1.64
C LYS A 267 -21.61 7.16 1.54
N VAL A 268 -21.30 6.48 2.63
CA VAL A 268 -20.27 5.44 2.65
C VAL A 268 -20.94 4.08 2.71
N ILE A 269 -20.63 3.22 1.75
CA ILE A 269 -21.18 1.87 1.62
C ILE A 269 -20.08 0.88 1.97
N VAL A 270 -20.28 0.09 3.01
CA VAL A 270 -19.37 -0.98 3.42
C VAL A 270 -19.92 -2.30 2.89
N GLU A 271 -19.18 -2.93 1.99
CA GLU A 271 -19.56 -4.21 1.40
C GLU A 271 -19.46 -5.38 2.39
N ASP A 272 -20.25 -6.40 2.15
CA ASP A 272 -20.27 -7.60 3.01
C ASP A 272 -18.90 -8.27 3.05
N GLY A 273 -18.47 -8.66 4.27
CA GLY A 273 -17.16 -9.27 4.49
C GLY A 273 -16.02 -8.29 4.74
N SER A 274 -16.28 -6.97 4.63
CA SER A 274 -15.31 -5.93 4.95
C SER A 274 -15.21 -5.69 6.46
N ALA A 275 -14.03 -5.27 6.92
CA ALA A 275 -13.79 -4.83 8.30
C ALA A 275 -13.42 -3.34 8.29
N VAL A 276 -14.40 -2.48 8.55
CA VAL A 276 -14.22 -1.03 8.50
C VAL A 276 -14.49 -0.40 9.86
N ILE A 277 -13.55 0.42 10.32
CA ILE A 277 -13.61 1.13 11.60
C ILE A 277 -13.65 2.62 11.32
N PHE A 278 -14.66 3.32 11.86
CA PHE A 278 -14.81 4.76 11.75
C PHE A 278 -14.38 5.46 13.02
N GLU A 279 -13.67 6.58 12.87
CA GLU A 279 -13.28 7.49 13.94
C GLU A 279 -13.63 8.92 13.56
N GLU A 280 -13.88 9.79 14.55
CA GLU A 280 -14.04 11.22 14.32
C GLU A 280 -12.66 11.89 14.36
N GLY A 281 -12.36 12.68 13.34
CA GLY A 281 -11.21 13.57 13.27
C GLY A 281 -11.37 14.77 14.21
N ASP A 282 -10.30 15.51 14.46
CA ASP A 282 -10.30 16.72 15.30
C ASP A 282 -10.96 17.93 14.62
#